data_9174d65e1c71a28c45278dbfba8a0c0c
#
_entry.id   9174d65e1c71a28c45278dbfba8a0c0c
#
_cell.length_a   1.000
_cell.length_b   1.000
_cell.length_c   1.000
_cell.angle_alpha   90.00
_cell.angle_beta   90.00
_cell.angle_gamma   90.00
#
_symmetry.space_group_name_H-M   'P 1'
#
loop_
_entity.id
_entity.type
_entity.pdbx_description
1 polymer ?
#
loop_
_entity_poly.entity_id
_entity_poly.type
_entity_poly.pdbx_seq_one_letter_code
_entity_poly.pdbx_strand_id
1 'polypeptide(L)'
;MQSRSARVATVLGYVGANVRRLRLKKGLTQEALAEAAELDLRFLQRVERGQTNVGVAVVVVLADVLEVVPGALFRKASAPEVKVGRPRKAKRPEPSQD
;
A
#
# COMPACT_ATOMS: atom_id res chain seq x y z
N MET A 1 -22.77 12.15 0.92
CA MET A 1 -21.59 12.62 1.65
C MET A 1 -21.11 11.54 2.59
N GLN A 2 -19.83 11.28 2.62
CA GLN A 2 -19.29 10.24 3.48
C GLN A 2 -19.24 10.71 4.93
N SER A 3 -19.51 9.77 5.85
CA SER A 3 -19.30 10.01 7.26
C SER A 3 -17.80 10.16 7.54
N ARG A 4 -17.50 10.63 8.75
CA ARG A 4 -16.09 10.72 9.17
C ARG A 4 -15.43 9.35 9.14
N SER A 5 -16.11 8.33 9.65
CA SER A 5 -15.56 6.97 9.65
C SER A 5 -15.26 6.49 8.24
N ALA A 6 -16.15 6.77 7.30
CA ALA A 6 -15.95 6.35 5.92
C ALA A 6 -14.76 7.08 5.29
N ARG A 7 -14.60 8.37 5.61
CA ARG A 7 -13.46 9.13 5.08
C ARG A 7 -12.13 8.60 5.64
N VAL A 8 -12.12 8.26 6.93
CA VAL A 8 -10.91 7.69 7.54
C VAL A 8 -10.58 6.36 6.85
N ALA A 9 -11.56 5.50 6.67
CA ALA A 9 -11.32 4.22 6.00
C ALA A 9 -10.79 4.42 4.59
N THR A 10 -11.32 5.40 3.88
CA THR A 10 -10.86 5.70 2.53
C THR A 10 -9.39 6.08 2.52
N VAL A 11 -8.97 6.97 3.43
CA VAL A 11 -7.58 7.41 3.47
C VAL A 11 -6.66 6.28 3.92
N LEU A 12 -7.08 5.46 4.88
CA LEU A 12 -6.29 4.30 5.27
C LEU A 12 -6.10 3.35 4.09
N GLY A 13 -7.12 3.23 3.24
CA GLY A 13 -7.01 2.46 2.01
C GLY A 13 -5.98 3.03 1.05
N TYR A 14 -5.93 4.37 0.94
CA TYR A 14 -4.90 5.01 0.11
C TYR A 14 -3.51 4.67 0.62
N VAL A 15 -3.31 4.81 1.93
CA VAL A 15 -1.99 4.54 2.51
C VAL A 15 -1.59 3.09 2.25
N GLY A 16 -2.49 2.15 2.51
CA GLY A 16 -2.18 0.75 2.30
C GLY A 16 -1.87 0.43 0.85
N ALA A 17 -2.66 0.98 -0.08
CA ALA A 17 -2.46 0.73 -1.51
C ALA A 17 -1.13 1.31 -1.97
N ASN A 18 -0.78 2.50 -1.49
CA ASN A 18 0.49 3.11 -1.88
C ASN A 18 1.68 2.35 -1.32
N VAL A 19 1.60 1.91 -0.05
CA VAL A 19 2.67 1.11 0.54
C VAL A 19 2.86 -0.16 -0.28
N ARG A 20 1.77 -0.86 -0.61
CA ARG A 20 1.87 -2.10 -1.37
C ARG A 20 2.45 -1.85 -2.75
N ARG A 21 1.97 -0.83 -3.44
CA ARG A 21 2.45 -0.52 -4.79
C ARG A 21 3.94 -0.20 -4.80
N LEU A 22 4.38 0.63 -3.86
CA LEU A 22 5.78 1.04 -3.79
C LEU A 22 6.67 -0.13 -3.36
N ARG A 23 6.17 -0.97 -2.44
CA ARG A 23 6.89 -2.17 -2.03
C ARG A 23 7.12 -3.08 -3.22
N LEU A 24 6.08 -3.34 -3.99
CA LEU A 24 6.19 -4.21 -5.16
C LEU A 24 7.13 -3.61 -6.21
N LYS A 25 7.06 -2.30 -6.36
CA LYS A 25 7.94 -1.61 -7.32
C LYS A 25 9.40 -1.79 -6.94
N LYS A 26 9.71 -1.83 -5.65
CA LYS A 26 11.08 -2.06 -5.19
C LYS A 26 11.45 -3.54 -5.15
N GLY A 27 10.51 -4.42 -5.48
CA GLY A 27 10.77 -5.85 -5.46
C GLY A 27 10.85 -6.45 -4.07
N LEU A 28 10.24 -5.79 -3.08
CA LEU A 28 10.31 -6.27 -1.71
C LEU A 28 9.11 -7.15 -1.38
N THR A 29 9.37 -8.20 -0.59
CA THR A 29 8.30 -8.96 0.03
C THR A 29 7.78 -8.17 1.23
N GLN A 30 6.61 -8.56 1.75
CA GLN A 30 6.10 -7.96 2.98
C GLN A 30 7.07 -8.19 4.12
N GLU A 31 7.66 -9.40 4.20
CA GLU A 31 8.63 -9.71 5.23
C GLU A 31 9.85 -8.78 5.15
N ALA A 32 10.35 -8.55 3.93
CA ALA A 32 11.51 -7.70 3.76
C ALA A 32 11.22 -6.26 4.16
N LEU A 33 10.05 -5.75 3.78
CA LEU A 33 9.66 -4.40 4.16
C LEU A 33 9.48 -4.28 5.66
N ALA A 34 8.81 -5.27 6.27
CA ALA A 34 8.59 -5.26 7.71
C ALA A 34 9.92 -5.25 8.45
N GLU A 35 10.87 -6.06 8.01
CA GLU A 35 12.19 -6.10 8.63
C GLU A 35 12.91 -4.77 8.48
N ALA A 36 12.94 -4.21 7.27
CA ALA A 36 13.64 -2.95 7.04
C ALA A 36 13.02 -1.81 7.83
N ALA A 37 11.70 -1.82 8.00
CA ALA A 37 11.00 -0.78 8.74
C ALA A 37 10.89 -1.08 10.23
N GLU A 38 11.37 -2.25 10.66
CA GLU A 38 11.29 -2.69 12.05
C GLU A 38 9.85 -2.73 12.54
N LEU A 39 8.99 -3.29 11.70
CA LEU A 39 7.57 -3.44 12.00
C LEU A 39 7.22 -4.91 12.08
N ASP A 40 6.24 -5.22 12.92
CA ASP A 40 5.67 -6.55 12.96
C ASP A 40 5.01 -6.85 11.60
N LEU A 41 5.22 -8.06 11.10
CA LEU A 41 4.69 -8.44 9.80
C LEU A 41 3.17 -8.36 9.75
N ARG A 42 2.49 -8.83 10.80
CA ARG A 42 1.03 -8.79 10.81
C ARG A 42 0.51 -7.35 10.79
N PHE A 43 1.23 -6.47 11.49
CA PHE A 43 0.86 -5.06 11.47
C PHE A 43 1.00 -4.50 10.06
N LEU A 44 2.13 -4.79 9.39
CA LEU A 44 2.31 -4.31 8.02
C LEU A 44 1.23 -4.85 7.10
N GLN A 45 0.85 -6.12 7.27
CA GLN A 45 -0.20 -6.70 6.45
C GLN A 45 -1.52 -5.95 6.63
N ARG A 46 -1.84 -5.57 7.87
CA ARG A 46 -3.05 -4.79 8.12
C ARG A 46 -2.96 -3.40 7.53
N VAL A 47 -1.76 -2.80 7.57
CA VAL A 47 -1.55 -1.49 6.94
C VAL A 47 -1.84 -1.58 5.45
N GLU A 48 -1.31 -2.59 4.78
CA GLU A 48 -1.49 -2.72 3.33
C GLU A 48 -2.94 -2.98 2.96
N ARG A 49 -3.71 -3.58 3.86
CA ARG A 49 -5.13 -3.80 3.61
C ARG A 49 -6.02 -2.63 4.02
N GLY A 50 -5.42 -1.56 4.56
CA GLY A 50 -6.19 -0.41 5.00
C GLY A 50 -7.00 -0.68 6.24
N GLN A 51 -6.58 -1.64 7.06
CA GLN A 51 -7.38 -2.13 8.19
C GLN A 51 -6.87 -1.67 9.53
N THR A 52 -5.93 -0.74 9.57
CA THR A 52 -5.42 -0.26 10.83
C THR A 52 -5.07 1.21 10.72
N ASN A 53 -5.24 1.91 11.82
CA ASN A 53 -4.84 3.31 11.90
C ASN A 53 -3.32 3.37 12.00
N VAL A 54 -2.71 4.13 11.10
CA VAL A 54 -1.26 4.18 11.00
C VAL A 54 -0.81 5.48 11.60
N GLY A 55 0.04 5.41 12.62
CA GLY A 55 0.59 6.61 13.23
C GLY A 55 1.60 7.29 12.32
N VAL A 56 1.82 8.58 12.59
CA VAL A 56 2.72 9.38 11.76
C VAL A 56 4.13 8.80 11.76
N ALA A 57 4.60 8.28 12.91
CA ALA A 57 5.94 7.72 12.97
C ALA A 57 6.10 6.54 12.00
N VAL A 58 5.07 5.69 11.93
CA VAL A 58 5.11 4.55 11.02
C VAL A 58 5.09 5.02 9.57
N VAL A 59 4.29 6.05 9.27
CA VAL A 59 4.25 6.62 7.92
C VAL A 59 5.65 7.10 7.51
N VAL A 60 6.33 7.81 8.41
CA VAL A 60 7.67 8.32 8.10
C VAL A 60 8.65 7.18 7.85
N VAL A 61 8.62 6.14 8.71
CA VAL A 61 9.53 5.01 8.56
C VAL A 61 9.29 4.28 7.24
N LEU A 62 8.02 4.04 6.92
CA LEU A 62 7.70 3.36 5.65
C LEU A 62 8.14 4.20 4.45
N ALA A 63 7.89 5.51 4.51
CA ALA A 63 8.29 6.40 3.43
C ALA A 63 9.81 6.38 3.25
N ASP A 64 10.55 6.36 4.36
CA ASP A 64 12.01 6.32 4.29
C ASP A 64 12.49 5.05 3.60
N VAL A 65 11.97 3.90 4.00
CA VAL A 65 12.38 2.62 3.40
C VAL A 65 11.98 2.58 1.93
N LEU A 66 10.80 3.12 1.60
CA LEU A 66 10.30 3.12 0.23
C LEU A 66 10.87 4.26 -0.61
N GLU A 67 11.65 5.15 0.03
CA GLU A 67 12.36 6.24 -0.63
C GLU A 67 11.40 7.23 -1.30
N VAL A 68 10.34 7.58 -0.58
CA VAL A 68 9.39 8.60 -1.02
C VAL A 68 9.17 9.56 0.14
N VAL A 69 8.64 10.75 -0.18
CA VAL A 69 8.21 11.66 0.88
C VAL A 69 6.96 11.11 1.55
N PRO A 70 6.78 11.35 2.86
CA PRO A 70 5.61 10.78 3.55
C PRO A 70 4.28 11.12 2.91
N GLY A 71 4.13 12.33 2.36
CA GLY A 71 2.88 12.71 1.71
C GLY A 71 2.51 11.84 0.52
N ALA A 72 3.51 11.20 -0.10
CA ALA A 72 3.22 10.32 -1.23
C ALA A 72 2.35 9.13 -0.83
N LEU A 73 2.38 8.74 0.44
CA LEU A 73 1.58 7.61 0.90
C LEU A 73 0.10 7.95 1.02
N PHE A 74 -0.23 9.23 1.02
CA PHE A 74 -1.63 9.67 1.18
C PHE A 74 -2.32 9.99 -0.14
N ARG A 75 -1.64 9.81 -1.26
CA ARG A 75 -2.25 10.11 -2.55
C ARG A 75 -3.39 9.14 -2.82
N LYS A 76 -4.42 9.66 -3.49
CA LYS A 76 -5.55 8.82 -3.85
C LYS A 76 -5.06 7.61 -4.64
N ALA A 77 -5.43 6.43 -4.18
CA ALA A 77 -5.00 5.19 -4.79
C ALA A 77 -5.95 4.09 -4.36
N SER A 78 -5.98 3.01 -5.12
CA SER A 78 -6.74 1.85 -4.71
C SER A 78 -5.87 0.61 -4.89
N ALA A 79 -6.15 -0.41 -4.08
CA ALA A 79 -5.45 -1.67 -4.20
C ALA A 79 -5.68 -2.22 -5.61
N PRO A 80 -4.66 -2.86 -6.20
CA PRO A 80 -4.88 -3.50 -7.48
C PRO A 80 -6.04 -4.48 -7.38
N GLU A 81 -6.95 -4.36 -8.31
CA GLU A 81 -8.07 -5.28 -8.36
C GLU A 81 -7.60 -6.66 -8.69
N VAL A 82 -8.10 -7.62 -7.95
CA VAL A 82 -7.94 -8.99 -8.37
C VAL A 82 -8.95 -9.23 -9.47
N LYS A 83 -8.47 -9.46 -10.66
CA LYS A 83 -9.35 -9.65 -11.80
C LYS A 83 -9.78 -11.10 -11.83
N VAL A 84 -10.74 -11.41 -11.00
CA VAL A 84 -11.24 -12.77 -10.91
C VAL A 84 -11.74 -13.20 -12.28
N GLY A 85 -11.24 -14.32 -12.74
CA GLY A 85 -11.61 -14.82 -14.04
C GLY A 85 -10.96 -14.12 -15.20
N ARG A 86 -10.10 -13.17 -14.96
CA ARG A 86 -9.38 -12.51 -16.01
C ARG A 86 -8.05 -13.16 -16.15
N PRO A 87 -7.89 -13.75 -17.21
CA PRO A 87 -6.55 -14.22 -17.50
C PRO A 87 -5.71 -13.04 -17.82
N ARG A 88 -5.04 -12.93 -17.66
CA ARG A 88 -4.50 -11.86 -17.91
C ARG A 88 -3.91 -11.71 -19.06
N LYS A 89 -4.45 -11.59 -19.70
CA LYS A 89 -4.13 -11.34 -20.62
C LYS A 89 -3.19 -10.84 -20.84
N ALA A 90 -3.20 -11.28 -20.73
CA ALA A 90 -2.59 -10.76 -20.89
C ALA A 90 -1.96 -10.23 -21.02
N LYS A 91 -1.66 -10.30 -21.19
CA LYS A 91 -1.21 -9.55 -21.25
C LYS A 91 -0.61 -8.86 -20.96
N ARG A 92 -0.21 -8.89 -20.99
CA ARG A 92 0.24 -8.06 -20.72
C ARG A 92 0.93 -7.63 -20.48
N PRO A 93 1.31 -7.62 -20.50
CA PRO A 93 1.86 -6.88 -20.11
C PRO A 93 2.27 -6.27 -19.98
N GLU A 94 2.35 -6.06 -20.01
CA GLU A 94 2.42 -5.22 -19.91
C GLU A 94 2.74 -4.58 -19.53
N PRO A 95 3.06 -4.69 -19.62
CA PRO A 95 3.15 -3.87 -19.01
C PRO A 95 3.05 -3.12 -18.77
N SER A 96 2.85 -3.10 -18.92
CA SER A 96 2.48 -2.28 -18.78
C SER A 96 2.09 -1.71 -18.73
N GLN A 97 1.92 -1.78 -18.81
CA GLN A 97 1.30 -1.27 -18.79
C GLN A 97 1.06 -0.65 -18.39
N ASP A 98 1.09 -1.00 -18.71
CA ASP A 98 0.59 -0.49 -18.34
C ASP A 98 0.51 -0.09 -17.97
#